data_03cab656642a8bbcb3e54f8df9723668
#
_entry.id   03cab656642a8bbcb3e54f8df9723668
#
_cell.length_a   1.000
_cell.length_b   1.000
_cell.length_c   1.000
_cell.angle_alpha   90.00
_cell.angle_beta   90.00
_cell.angle_gamma   90.00
#
_symmetry.space_group_name_H-M   'P 1'
#
loop_
_entity.id
_entity.type
_entity.pdbx_description
1 polymer ?
#
loop_
_entity_poly.entity_id
_entity_poly.type
_entity_poly.pdbx_seq_one_letter_code
_entity_poly.pdbx_strand_id
1 'polypeptide(L)'
;QSSFMRTFLFLFSFFWITQINAASRFELMGLDKNRAQLNYMLNCQGCHAGDVRGLGDVPALKRFVGNFLSSNEGRVYLIGVPGSANSPLTDVELAEVVNWILFTMGDKSLSDAFKPLTPEEVQTYREQPILDAKAERSRLLAKFPIRDKLAQ
;
A
#
# COMPACT_ATOMS: atom_id res chain seq x y z
N GLN A 1 16.20 -23.61 -51.48
CA GLN A 1 16.92 -22.93 -50.34
C GLN A 1 16.18 -21.68 -49.77
N SER A 2 14.93 -21.41 -50.16
CA SER A 2 14.20 -20.21 -49.68
C SER A 2 13.06 -20.49 -48.70
N SER A 3 12.80 -21.73 -48.32
CA SER A 3 11.68 -22.09 -47.43
C SER A 3 12.04 -22.08 -45.94
N PHE A 4 13.33 -22.23 -45.59
CA PHE A 4 13.78 -22.28 -44.19
C PHE A 4 13.87 -20.89 -43.52
N MET A 5 14.02 -19.83 -44.29
CA MET A 5 14.18 -18.47 -43.77
C MET A 5 12.86 -17.79 -43.42
N ARG A 6 11.73 -18.28 -43.97
CA ARG A 6 10.38 -17.71 -43.65
C ARG A 6 9.79 -18.21 -42.34
N THR A 7 10.21 -19.37 -41.86
CA THR A 7 9.69 -19.98 -40.60
C THR A 7 10.35 -19.36 -39.35
N PHE A 8 11.56 -18.81 -39.49
CA PHE A 8 12.29 -18.22 -38.36
C PHE A 8 11.81 -16.81 -38.00
N LEU A 9 11.17 -16.10 -38.92
CA LEU A 9 10.66 -14.74 -38.69
C LEU A 9 9.33 -14.71 -37.90
N PHE A 10 8.60 -15.81 -37.83
CA PHE A 10 7.30 -15.87 -37.13
C PHE A 10 7.42 -16.24 -35.65
N LEU A 11 8.56 -16.76 -35.19
CA LEU A 11 8.75 -17.15 -33.79
C LEU A 11 9.28 -16.02 -32.90
N PHE A 12 9.69 -14.89 -33.47
CA PHE A 12 10.23 -13.76 -32.69
C PHE A 12 9.17 -12.70 -32.31
N SER A 13 7.95 -12.80 -32.82
CA SER A 13 6.89 -11.80 -32.62
C SER A 13 6.01 -12.03 -31.38
N PHE A 14 6.24 -13.09 -30.59
CA PHE A 14 5.32 -13.50 -29.51
C PHE A 14 5.86 -13.27 -28.09
N PHE A 15 6.99 -12.57 -27.92
CA PHE A 15 7.63 -12.43 -26.60
C PHE A 15 7.60 -10.99 -26.04
N TRP A 16 6.67 -10.16 -26.52
CA TRP A 16 6.38 -8.88 -25.87
C TRP A 16 5.12 -9.00 -25.03
N ILE A 17 5.10 -9.96 -24.08
CA ILE A 17 4.11 -9.94 -23.01
C ILE A 17 4.58 -8.85 -22.04
N THR A 18 3.87 -7.75 -22.07
CA THR A 18 3.97 -6.58 -21.24
C THR A 18 4.16 -6.97 -19.77
N GLN A 19 5.34 -6.74 -19.24
CA GLN A 19 5.52 -6.60 -17.80
C GLN A 19 4.78 -5.33 -17.36
N ILE A 20 3.53 -5.47 -16.96
CA ILE A 20 2.80 -4.39 -16.29
C ILE A 20 3.44 -4.25 -14.93
N ASN A 21 4.42 -3.35 -14.86
CA ASN A 21 5.16 -3.02 -13.67
C ASN A 21 4.22 -2.47 -12.58
N ALA A 22 4.51 -2.71 -11.29
CA ALA A 22 3.77 -2.12 -10.17
C ALA A 22 3.69 -0.58 -10.27
N ALA A 23 4.71 0.06 -10.87
CA ALA A 23 4.71 1.48 -11.20
C ALA A 23 3.56 1.87 -12.15
N SER A 24 3.22 1.03 -13.13
CA SER A 24 2.13 1.31 -14.05
C SER A 24 0.74 1.19 -13.41
N ARG A 25 0.57 0.33 -12.39
CA ARG A 25 -0.70 0.25 -11.65
C ARG A 25 -0.96 1.52 -10.85
N PHE A 26 0.06 2.10 -10.22
CA PHE A 26 -0.07 3.33 -9.45
C PHE A 26 -0.48 4.51 -10.35
N GLU A 27 0.14 4.64 -11.50
CA GLU A 27 -0.17 5.66 -12.51
C GLU A 27 -1.55 5.46 -13.16
N LEU A 28 -1.94 4.21 -13.44
CA LEU A 28 -3.28 3.88 -13.98
C LEU A 28 -4.42 4.26 -13.02
N MET A 29 -4.13 4.40 -11.73
CA MET A 29 -5.09 4.87 -10.73
C MET A 29 -5.13 6.39 -10.59
N GLY A 30 -4.39 7.13 -11.42
CA GLY A 30 -4.30 8.60 -11.34
C GLY A 30 -3.56 9.12 -10.11
N LEU A 31 -2.71 8.27 -9.46
CA LEU A 31 -1.98 8.62 -8.26
C LEU A 31 -0.58 9.14 -8.61
N ASP A 32 -0.15 10.23 -7.96
CA ASP A 32 1.18 10.79 -8.12
C ASP A 32 2.18 10.13 -7.16
N LYS A 33 3.00 9.23 -7.72
CA LYS A 33 4.01 8.49 -6.96
C LYS A 33 5.03 9.40 -6.30
N ASN A 34 5.49 10.45 -6.98
CA ASN A 34 6.54 11.34 -6.47
C ASN A 34 5.99 12.19 -5.32
N ARG A 35 4.77 12.71 -5.47
CA ARG A 35 4.06 13.43 -4.42
C ARG A 35 3.80 12.52 -3.22
N ALA A 36 3.34 11.30 -3.44
CA ALA A 36 3.11 10.32 -2.38
C ALA A 36 4.38 10.02 -1.59
N GLN A 37 5.51 9.78 -2.27
CA GLN A 37 6.79 9.54 -1.63
C GLN A 37 7.29 10.76 -0.83
N LEU A 38 7.18 11.96 -1.39
CA LEU A 38 7.54 13.19 -0.69
C LEU A 38 6.69 13.38 0.56
N ASN A 39 5.38 13.21 0.45
CA ASN A 39 4.45 13.33 1.57
C ASN A 39 4.70 12.28 2.65
N TYR A 40 5.09 11.05 2.27
CA TYR A 40 5.55 10.04 3.23
C TYR A 40 6.77 10.51 4.02
N MET A 41 7.78 11.03 3.34
CA MET A 41 9.01 11.53 3.97
C MET A 41 8.73 12.66 4.96
N LEU A 42 7.83 13.58 4.59
CA LEU A 42 7.53 14.76 5.39
C LEU A 42 6.59 14.48 6.58
N ASN A 43 5.63 13.56 6.42
CA ASN A 43 4.54 13.40 7.39
C ASN A 43 4.50 12.04 8.10
N CYS A 44 5.20 11.02 7.61
CA CYS A 44 5.08 9.65 8.12
C CYS A 44 6.42 9.07 8.61
N GLN A 45 7.50 9.35 7.87
CA GLN A 45 8.82 8.75 8.07
C GLN A 45 9.41 9.06 9.45
N GLY A 46 9.10 10.24 10.02
CA GLY A 46 9.62 10.63 11.34
C GLY A 46 9.23 9.65 12.46
N CYS A 47 8.03 9.09 12.39
CA CYS A 47 7.52 8.12 13.35
C CYS A 47 7.76 6.67 12.90
N HIS A 48 7.63 6.38 11.60
CA HIS A 48 7.79 5.02 11.08
C HIS A 48 9.24 4.63 10.75
N ALA A 49 10.20 5.53 10.97
CA ALA A 49 11.61 5.43 10.62
C ALA A 49 11.88 5.25 9.12
N GLY A 50 13.09 5.61 8.66
CA GLY A 50 13.44 5.53 7.24
C GLY A 50 13.51 4.10 6.69
N ASP A 51 13.73 3.12 7.56
CA ASP A 51 13.75 1.69 7.25
C ASP A 51 12.41 0.98 7.50
N VAL A 52 11.37 1.76 7.81
CA VAL A 52 9.97 1.34 8.01
C VAL A 52 9.75 0.29 9.11
N ARG A 53 10.72 0.16 10.05
CA ARG A 53 10.62 -0.76 11.20
C ARG A 53 9.79 -0.21 12.35
N GLY A 54 9.42 1.08 12.28
CA GLY A 54 8.74 1.78 13.38
C GLY A 54 9.72 2.28 14.45
N LEU A 55 9.20 3.08 15.39
CA LEU A 55 9.98 3.66 16.48
C LEU A 55 9.15 3.63 17.77
N GLY A 56 9.67 3.01 18.83
CA GLY A 56 8.94 2.86 20.09
C GLY A 56 7.64 2.10 19.91
N ASP A 57 6.51 2.72 20.26
CA ASP A 57 5.17 2.13 20.11
C ASP A 57 4.59 2.23 18.67
N VAL A 58 5.29 2.93 17.77
CA VAL A 58 4.88 3.03 16.37
C VAL A 58 5.22 1.75 15.64
N PRO A 59 4.25 1.03 15.03
CA PRO A 59 4.50 -0.28 14.47
C PRO A 59 5.25 -0.23 13.14
N ALA A 60 5.91 -1.34 12.81
CA ALA A 60 6.49 -1.56 11.51
C ALA A 60 5.42 -1.54 10.40
N LEU A 61 5.76 -0.95 9.26
CA LEU A 61 4.93 -0.96 8.04
C LEU A 61 5.34 -2.10 7.11
N LYS A 62 6.65 -2.31 6.95
CA LYS A 62 7.22 -3.23 5.97
C LYS A 62 6.74 -4.67 6.20
N ARG A 63 6.24 -5.29 5.12
CA ARG A 63 5.77 -6.68 5.08
C ARG A 63 4.57 -6.97 5.99
N PHE A 64 3.99 -5.94 6.61
CA PHE A 64 2.94 -6.11 7.60
C PHE A 64 1.67 -5.31 7.30
N VAL A 65 1.81 -4.08 6.79
CA VAL A 65 0.71 -3.12 6.63
C VAL A 65 -0.44 -3.65 5.76
N GLY A 66 -0.15 -4.48 4.77
CA GLY A 66 -1.15 -5.08 3.89
C GLY A 66 -2.14 -6.01 4.60
N ASN A 67 -1.80 -6.57 5.78
CA ASN A 67 -2.72 -7.44 6.54
C ASN A 67 -4.03 -6.72 6.91
N PHE A 68 -3.99 -5.41 7.15
CA PHE A 68 -5.18 -4.63 7.50
C PHE A 68 -6.20 -4.54 6.37
N LEU A 69 -5.80 -4.77 5.12
CA LEU A 69 -6.72 -4.75 3.97
C LEU A 69 -7.59 -6.02 3.84
N SER A 70 -7.46 -6.97 4.76
CA SER A 70 -8.29 -8.17 4.80
C SER A 70 -9.74 -7.89 5.24
N SER A 71 -10.03 -6.71 5.78
CA SER A 71 -11.37 -6.29 6.19
C SER A 71 -11.58 -4.79 6.02
N ASN A 72 -12.86 -4.37 6.04
CA ASN A 72 -13.20 -2.96 6.05
C ASN A 72 -12.72 -2.26 7.34
N GLU A 73 -12.82 -2.93 8.49
CA GLU A 73 -12.33 -2.39 9.78
C GLU A 73 -10.83 -2.07 9.71
N GLY A 74 -10.04 -2.91 9.04
CA GLY A 74 -8.62 -2.66 8.84
C GLY A 74 -8.34 -1.47 7.90
N ARG A 75 -9.19 -1.25 6.89
CA ARG A 75 -9.12 -0.05 6.04
C ARG A 75 -9.39 1.22 6.85
N VAL A 76 -10.43 1.20 7.68
CA VAL A 76 -10.76 2.29 8.62
C VAL A 76 -9.58 2.54 9.57
N TYR A 77 -8.97 1.47 10.10
CA TYR A 77 -7.81 1.56 10.99
C TYR A 77 -6.64 2.33 10.34
N LEU A 78 -6.26 2.00 9.12
CA LEU A 78 -5.13 2.65 8.43
C LEU A 78 -5.31 4.17 8.28
N ILE A 79 -6.54 4.63 8.16
CA ILE A 79 -6.86 6.06 8.01
C ILE A 79 -7.19 6.71 9.36
N GLY A 80 -7.88 6.00 10.25
CA GLY A 80 -8.35 6.53 11.54
C GLY A 80 -7.29 6.65 12.62
N VAL A 81 -6.11 6.01 12.48
CA VAL A 81 -5.02 6.16 13.46
C VAL A 81 -4.53 7.62 13.53
N PRO A 82 -4.11 8.11 14.71
CA PRO A 82 -3.78 9.52 14.88
C PRO A 82 -2.80 10.11 13.87
N GLY A 83 -1.80 9.34 13.46
CA GLY A 83 -0.81 9.77 12.47
C GLY A 83 -1.41 10.03 11.08
N SER A 84 -2.38 9.23 10.66
CA SER A 84 -3.09 9.41 9.39
C SER A 84 -4.21 10.45 9.51
N ALA A 85 -5.12 10.27 10.48
CA ALA A 85 -6.30 11.10 10.64
C ALA A 85 -5.97 12.59 10.86
N ASN A 86 -4.93 12.88 11.65
CA ASN A 86 -4.53 14.25 12.01
C ASN A 86 -3.44 14.81 11.08
N SER A 87 -3.05 14.10 10.01
CA SER A 87 -2.07 14.61 9.06
C SER A 87 -2.60 15.88 8.34
N PRO A 88 -1.73 16.83 7.95
CA PRO A 88 -2.16 18.03 7.23
C PRO A 88 -2.50 17.75 5.75
N LEU A 89 -2.38 16.50 5.31
CA LEU A 89 -2.62 16.11 3.93
C LEU A 89 -4.12 16.19 3.59
N THR A 90 -4.43 16.59 2.37
CA THR A 90 -5.79 16.45 1.81
C THR A 90 -6.16 14.97 1.70
N ASP A 91 -7.44 14.66 1.53
CA ASP A 91 -7.90 13.27 1.39
C ASP A 91 -7.31 12.59 0.16
N VAL A 92 -7.10 13.32 -0.93
CA VAL A 92 -6.41 12.85 -2.13
C VAL A 92 -4.95 12.48 -1.81
N GLU A 93 -4.22 13.38 -1.18
CA GLU A 93 -2.81 13.16 -0.83
C GLU A 93 -2.65 12.05 0.20
N LEU A 94 -3.55 11.94 1.17
CA LEU A 94 -3.51 10.85 2.14
C LEU A 94 -3.82 9.50 1.48
N ALA A 95 -4.80 9.44 0.57
CA ALA A 95 -5.05 8.25 -0.22
C ALA A 95 -3.82 7.83 -1.02
N GLU A 96 -3.14 8.79 -1.67
CA GLU A 96 -1.91 8.53 -2.40
C GLU A 96 -0.80 7.98 -1.50
N VAL A 97 -0.55 8.62 -0.36
CA VAL A 97 0.50 8.18 0.58
C VAL A 97 0.22 6.78 1.12
N VAL A 98 -1.01 6.51 1.56
CA VAL A 98 -1.33 5.19 2.12
C VAL A 98 -1.28 4.10 1.04
N ASN A 99 -1.76 4.37 -0.16
CA ASN A 99 -1.61 3.44 -1.28
C ASN A 99 -0.14 3.23 -1.66
N TRP A 100 0.67 4.30 -1.65
CA TRP A 100 2.11 4.18 -1.90
C TRP A 100 2.79 3.29 -0.85
N ILE A 101 2.47 3.47 0.44
CA ILE A 101 2.94 2.60 1.52
C ILE A 101 2.54 1.15 1.27
N LEU A 102 1.28 0.89 0.93
CA LEU A 102 0.76 -0.45 0.65
C LEU A 102 1.50 -1.12 -0.51
N PHE A 103 1.70 -0.41 -1.63
CA PHE A 103 2.39 -0.94 -2.80
C PHE A 103 3.88 -1.18 -2.58
N THR A 104 4.54 -0.30 -1.82
CA THR A 104 6.01 -0.35 -1.67
C THR A 104 6.46 -1.15 -0.46
N MET A 105 5.63 -1.22 0.59
CA MET A 105 5.99 -1.80 1.88
C MET A 105 5.14 -3.01 2.27
N GLY A 106 3.99 -3.22 1.61
CA GLY A 106 3.07 -4.32 1.91
C GLY A 106 3.65 -5.70 1.61
N ASP A 107 4.39 -5.84 0.49
CA ASP A 107 4.99 -7.08 0.04
C ASP A 107 4.02 -8.27 0.20
N LYS A 108 4.45 -9.40 0.78
CA LYS A 108 3.64 -10.61 0.97
C LYS A 108 2.39 -10.43 1.84
N SER A 109 2.32 -9.36 2.65
CA SER A 109 1.12 -9.05 3.41
C SER A 109 0.00 -8.46 2.56
N LEU A 110 0.33 -7.93 1.37
CA LEU A 110 -0.64 -7.38 0.44
C LEU A 110 -1.23 -8.47 -0.46
N SER A 111 -2.55 -8.47 -0.61
CA SER A 111 -3.23 -9.37 -1.54
C SER A 111 -3.11 -8.88 -2.98
N ASP A 112 -2.94 -9.77 -3.95
CA ASP A 112 -2.96 -9.42 -5.37
C ASP A 112 -4.29 -8.79 -5.81
N ALA A 113 -5.38 -9.14 -5.11
CA ALA A 113 -6.73 -8.63 -5.35
C ALA A 113 -7.09 -7.41 -4.48
N PHE A 114 -6.10 -6.76 -3.83
CA PHE A 114 -6.43 -5.62 -3.00
C PHE A 114 -6.97 -4.45 -3.85
N LYS A 115 -7.93 -3.73 -3.26
CA LYS A 115 -8.46 -2.49 -3.83
C LYS A 115 -7.80 -1.30 -3.14
N PRO A 116 -7.17 -0.39 -3.91
CA PRO A 116 -6.63 0.85 -3.34
C PRO A 116 -7.69 1.65 -2.58
N LEU A 117 -7.23 2.45 -1.63
CA LEU A 117 -8.08 3.41 -0.94
C LEU A 117 -8.40 4.57 -1.87
N THR A 118 -9.66 5.01 -1.87
CA THR A 118 -10.08 6.19 -2.63
C THR A 118 -10.10 7.44 -1.73
N PRO A 119 -10.04 8.65 -2.29
CA PRO A 119 -10.18 9.88 -1.51
C PRO A 119 -11.49 9.95 -0.71
N GLU A 120 -12.59 9.42 -1.27
CA GLU A 120 -13.90 9.38 -0.62
C GLU A 120 -13.91 8.44 0.59
N GLU A 121 -13.23 7.29 0.49
CA GLU A 121 -13.03 6.40 1.63
C GLU A 121 -12.19 7.09 2.71
N VAL A 122 -11.12 7.77 2.32
CA VAL A 122 -10.26 8.52 3.25
C VAL A 122 -11.06 9.58 3.98
N GLN A 123 -11.86 10.39 3.28
CA GLN A 123 -12.74 11.38 3.89
C GLN A 123 -13.66 10.75 4.94
N THR A 124 -14.35 9.67 4.57
CA THR A 124 -15.29 8.96 5.46
C THR A 124 -14.59 8.35 6.67
N TYR A 125 -13.40 7.79 6.50
CA TYR A 125 -12.69 7.09 7.58
C TYR A 125 -11.99 8.06 8.53
N ARG A 126 -11.58 9.24 8.08
CA ARG A 126 -11.04 10.30 8.95
C ARG A 126 -12.04 10.82 9.98
N GLU A 127 -13.33 10.74 9.68
CA GLU A 127 -14.41 11.09 10.60
C GLU A 127 -14.59 10.08 11.75
N GLN A 128 -13.84 8.95 11.70
CA GLN A 128 -13.87 7.87 12.66
C GLN A 128 -12.51 7.75 13.39
N PRO A 129 -12.07 8.74 14.18
CA PRO A 129 -10.77 8.73 14.80
C PRO A 129 -10.64 7.60 15.82
N ILE A 130 -9.51 6.89 15.74
CA ILE A 130 -9.19 5.79 16.65
C ILE A 130 -8.41 6.38 17.84
N LEU A 131 -9.02 6.35 19.02
CA LEU A 131 -8.44 6.95 20.23
C LEU A 131 -7.31 6.08 20.82
N ASP A 132 -7.46 4.76 20.78
CA ASP A 132 -6.43 3.81 21.22
C ASP A 132 -6.00 2.92 20.04
N ALA A 133 -5.04 3.42 19.28
CA ALA A 133 -4.53 2.74 18.11
C ALA A 133 -3.86 1.39 18.45
N LYS A 134 -3.26 1.26 19.63
CA LYS A 134 -2.59 0.02 20.07
C LYS A 134 -3.61 -1.07 20.41
N ALA A 135 -4.64 -0.74 21.18
CA ALA A 135 -5.71 -1.68 21.51
C ALA A 135 -6.47 -2.11 20.25
N GLU A 136 -6.81 -1.16 19.37
CA GLU A 136 -7.52 -1.46 18.12
C GLU A 136 -6.68 -2.32 17.19
N ARG A 137 -5.37 -2.05 17.06
CA ARG A 137 -4.45 -2.91 16.33
C ARG A 137 -4.47 -4.33 16.84
N SER A 138 -4.37 -4.52 18.15
CA SER A 138 -4.38 -5.85 18.78
C SER A 138 -5.69 -6.59 18.52
N ARG A 139 -6.82 -5.88 18.62
CA ARG A 139 -8.16 -6.41 18.33
C ARG A 139 -8.29 -6.90 16.89
N LEU A 140 -7.82 -6.10 15.93
CA LEU A 140 -7.87 -6.45 14.52
C LEU A 140 -6.98 -7.66 14.20
N LEU A 141 -5.75 -7.67 14.70
CA LEU A 141 -4.80 -8.75 14.45
C LEU A 141 -5.25 -10.09 15.04
N ALA A 142 -6.03 -10.07 16.11
CA ALA A 142 -6.64 -11.29 16.66
C ALA A 142 -7.70 -11.91 15.74
N LYS A 143 -8.33 -11.10 14.86
CA LYS A 143 -9.38 -11.54 13.93
C LYS A 143 -8.83 -12.00 12.57
N PHE A 144 -7.67 -11.51 12.16
CA PHE A 144 -7.19 -11.70 10.80
C PHE A 144 -6.07 -12.73 10.72
N PRO A 145 -6.04 -13.58 9.67
CA PRO A 145 -4.87 -14.38 9.36
C PRO A 145 -3.71 -13.45 8.96
N ILE A 146 -2.65 -13.45 9.74
CA ILE A 146 -1.43 -12.69 9.42
C ILE A 146 -0.70 -13.43 8.29
N ARG A 147 -0.57 -12.81 7.12
CA ARG A 147 0.01 -13.42 5.93
C ARG A 147 1.54 -13.53 6.01
N ASP A 148 2.19 -12.58 6.68
CA ASP A 148 3.63 -12.62 6.91
C ASP A 148 3.93 -12.44 8.41
N LYS A 149 4.26 -13.55 9.09
CA LYS A 149 4.56 -13.54 10.53
C LYS A 149 5.98 -13.05 10.85
N LEU A 150 6.83 -12.84 9.85
CA LEU A 150 8.24 -12.45 10.06
C LEU A 150 8.42 -10.96 10.36
N ALA A 151 7.34 -10.19 10.36
CA ALA A 151 7.35 -8.74 10.59
C ALA A 151 6.80 -8.32 11.96
N GLN A 152 6.68 -9.26 12.91
CA GLN A 152 6.25 -9.01 14.29
C GLN A 152 7.42 -8.72 15.22
#